data_9ef91a621e859a7c6e7d0a1a87113157
#
_entry.id   9ef91a621e859a7c6e7d0a1a87113157
#
_cell.length_a   1.000
_cell.length_b   1.000
_cell.length_c   1.000
_cell.angle_alpha   90.00
_cell.angle_beta   90.00
_cell.angle_gamma   90.00
#
_symmetry.space_group_name_H-M   'P 1'
#
loop_
_entity.id
_entity.type
_entity.pdbx_description
1 polymer ?
#
loop_
_entity_poly.entity_id
_entity_poly.type
_entity_poly.pdbx_seq_one_letter_code
_entity_poly.pdbx_strand_id
1 'polypeptide(L)'
;IMKKTDREGENVMQALFDAVNAICGKIQVVSDLFWEFPTNFGWYAAIPIFGNFSLAIILLVGTGIYLTFRFRFVQVRKFKYGLKVLLHSKAATKTGISALAAFLLSTAMRGGPGNILGVTGAISIGGPGALFWMWLSAFFGMSTAFAESTLSQIFKEKRDGQYVGGLPFYGRRLLNNAAWAGVALSVLYIVYAFLCFPAQGFNTISAVGAIANEITGTTIATNSTLYWISFVVLILIAALISFGGIKKVTKVTDLLVPVMAVIYVLTVVVLVCLLYTSDAADDL
;
A
#
# COMPACT_ATOMS: atom_id res chain seq x y z
N ILE A 1 -39.69 -13.94 20.78
CA ILE A 1 -39.35 -14.28 19.40
C ILE A 1 -38.18 -13.40 18.92
N MET A 2 -38.18 -12.11 19.11
CA MET A 2 -37.07 -11.20 18.71
C MET A 2 -35.69 -11.61 19.29
N LYS A 3 -35.60 -11.94 20.59
CA LYS A 3 -34.35 -12.35 21.24
C LYS A 3 -33.73 -13.67 20.69
N LYS A 4 -34.51 -14.52 20.03
CA LYS A 4 -34.02 -15.77 19.44
C LYS A 4 -33.43 -15.56 18.06
N THR A 5 -34.02 -14.65 17.29
CA THR A 5 -33.54 -14.28 15.94
C THR A 5 -32.21 -13.52 16.02
N ASP A 6 -32.02 -12.67 17.04
CA ASP A 6 -30.76 -11.95 17.26
C ASP A 6 -29.62 -12.93 17.60
N ARG A 7 -29.87 -13.94 18.45
CA ARG A 7 -28.84 -14.96 18.78
C ARG A 7 -28.48 -15.87 17.59
N GLU A 8 -29.47 -16.19 16.73
CA GLU A 8 -29.20 -16.97 15.51
C GLU A 8 -28.35 -16.17 14.53
N GLY A 9 -28.60 -14.86 14.39
CA GLY A 9 -27.78 -13.95 13.57
C GLY A 9 -26.36 -13.79 14.12
N GLU A 10 -26.19 -13.65 15.43
CA GLU A 10 -24.88 -13.60 16.07
C GLU A 10 -24.09 -14.90 15.88
N ASN A 11 -24.74 -16.06 16.01
CA ASN A 11 -24.08 -17.35 15.80
C ASN A 11 -23.64 -17.56 14.35
N VAL A 12 -24.45 -17.15 13.37
CA VAL A 12 -24.07 -17.22 11.95
C VAL A 12 -22.91 -16.29 11.65
N MET A 13 -22.93 -15.08 12.19
CA MET A 13 -21.84 -14.11 12.04
C MET A 13 -20.54 -14.65 12.66
N GLN A 14 -20.61 -15.21 13.86
CA GLN A 14 -19.45 -15.81 14.54
C GLN A 14 -18.88 -16.98 13.72
N ALA A 15 -19.73 -17.88 13.25
CA ALA A 15 -19.30 -18.99 12.40
C ALA A 15 -18.64 -18.52 11.09
N LEU A 16 -19.14 -17.43 10.50
CA LEU A 16 -18.52 -16.81 9.33
C LEU A 16 -17.14 -16.24 9.67
N PHE A 17 -17.01 -15.56 10.79
CA PHE A 17 -15.73 -15.02 11.27
C PHE A 17 -14.70 -16.14 11.51
N ASP A 18 -15.13 -17.21 12.15
CA ASP A 18 -14.26 -18.36 12.44
C ASP A 18 -13.80 -19.06 11.14
N ALA A 19 -14.69 -19.21 10.17
CA ALA A 19 -14.36 -19.74 8.86
C ALA A 19 -13.36 -18.83 8.10
N VAL A 20 -13.57 -17.53 8.12
CA VAL A 20 -12.64 -16.54 7.51
C VAL A 20 -11.29 -16.58 8.22
N ASN A 21 -11.26 -16.59 9.54
CA ASN A 21 -10.02 -16.69 10.32
C ASN A 21 -9.26 -17.99 10.05
N ALA A 22 -9.95 -19.11 9.90
CA ALA A 22 -9.32 -20.38 9.55
C ALA A 22 -8.68 -20.35 8.15
N ILE A 23 -9.33 -19.67 7.17
CA ILE A 23 -8.76 -19.46 5.83
C ILE A 23 -7.56 -18.51 5.92
N CYS A 24 -7.68 -17.39 6.62
CA CYS A 24 -6.60 -16.43 6.82
C CYS A 24 -5.39 -17.08 7.50
N GLY A 25 -5.59 -17.93 8.49
CA GLY A 25 -4.52 -18.69 9.15
C GLY A 25 -3.75 -19.60 8.18
N LYS A 26 -4.44 -20.26 7.25
CA LYS A 26 -3.76 -21.04 6.19
C LYS A 26 -2.98 -20.18 5.19
N ILE A 27 -3.52 -19.02 4.85
CA ILE A 27 -2.84 -18.05 3.97
C ILE A 27 -1.59 -17.50 4.68
N GLN A 28 -1.67 -17.27 6.00
CA GLN A 28 -0.53 -16.80 6.78
C GLN A 28 0.63 -17.79 6.76
N VAL A 29 0.38 -19.07 6.90
CA VAL A 29 1.44 -20.10 6.80
C VAL A 29 2.16 -20.04 5.46
N VAL A 30 1.42 -19.81 4.36
CA VAL A 30 2.02 -19.65 3.03
C VAL A 30 2.80 -18.33 2.93
N SER A 31 2.28 -17.26 3.50
CA SER A 31 2.96 -15.96 3.57
C SER A 31 4.26 -16.07 4.35
N ASP A 32 4.22 -16.67 5.52
CA ASP A 32 5.40 -16.85 6.39
C ASP A 32 6.45 -17.71 5.68
N LEU A 33 6.04 -18.76 4.99
CA LEU A 33 6.96 -19.55 4.17
C LEU A 33 7.68 -18.70 3.12
N PHE A 34 6.99 -17.77 2.44
CA PHE A 34 7.60 -16.88 1.47
C PHE A 34 8.54 -15.85 2.09
N TRP A 35 8.12 -15.26 3.21
CA TRP A 35 8.88 -14.21 3.87
C TRP A 35 10.04 -14.73 4.71
N GLU A 36 9.95 -15.96 5.22
CA GLU A 36 10.98 -16.56 6.05
C GLU A 36 11.90 -17.53 5.27
N PHE A 37 11.52 -17.89 4.04
CA PHE A 37 12.39 -18.75 3.22
C PHE A 37 13.67 -18.01 2.80
N PRO A 38 14.85 -18.61 2.96
CA PRO A 38 15.18 -19.93 3.53
C PRO A 38 15.69 -19.88 4.99
N THR A 39 15.40 -18.81 5.74
CA THR A 39 15.86 -18.63 7.13
C THR A 39 15.38 -19.73 8.07
N ASN A 40 14.29 -20.42 7.72
CA ASN A 40 13.75 -21.58 8.43
C ASN A 40 14.69 -22.82 8.38
N PHE A 41 15.69 -22.81 7.51
CA PHE A 41 16.64 -23.91 7.42
C PHE A 41 17.88 -23.62 8.26
N GLY A 42 18.19 -24.49 9.24
CA GLY A 42 19.31 -24.30 10.16
C GLY A 42 20.67 -24.11 9.48
N TRP A 43 20.91 -24.76 8.32
CA TRP A 43 22.13 -24.58 7.55
C TRP A 43 22.27 -23.17 6.95
N TYR A 44 21.14 -22.58 6.56
CA TYR A 44 21.13 -21.22 6.02
C TYR A 44 21.22 -20.19 7.13
N ALA A 45 20.48 -20.36 8.21
CA ALA A 45 20.52 -19.49 9.40
C ALA A 45 21.92 -19.42 10.02
N ALA A 46 22.75 -20.46 9.84
CA ALA A 46 24.13 -20.50 10.30
C ALA A 46 25.10 -19.63 9.47
N ILE A 47 24.68 -19.12 8.31
CA ILE A 47 25.54 -18.27 7.46
C ILE A 47 25.62 -16.88 8.09
N PRO A 48 26.83 -16.39 8.47
CA PRO A 48 26.98 -15.08 9.04
C PRO A 48 26.40 -13.99 8.13
N ILE A 49 25.66 -13.04 8.69
CA ILE A 49 25.02 -11.91 8.02
C ILE A 49 23.83 -12.31 7.15
N PHE A 50 24.03 -13.21 6.16
CA PHE A 50 22.97 -13.59 5.20
C PHE A 50 21.89 -14.50 5.81
N GLY A 51 22.22 -15.29 6.80
CA GLY A 51 21.27 -16.22 7.45
C GLY A 51 20.08 -15.53 8.11
N ASN A 52 20.19 -14.25 8.40
CA ASN A 52 19.10 -13.43 8.98
C ASN A 52 18.18 -12.79 7.92
N PHE A 53 18.52 -12.90 6.64
CA PHE A 53 17.74 -12.27 5.57
C PHE A 53 17.04 -13.33 4.74
N SER A 54 15.73 -13.20 4.59
CA SER A 54 14.99 -14.06 3.65
C SER A 54 15.38 -13.79 2.19
N LEU A 55 15.18 -14.79 1.36
CA LEU A 55 15.43 -14.67 -0.08
C LEU A 55 14.62 -13.52 -0.70
N ALA A 56 13.39 -13.31 -0.23
CA ALA A 56 12.55 -12.21 -0.67
C ALA A 56 13.19 -10.85 -0.41
N ILE A 57 13.74 -10.63 0.78
CA ILE A 57 14.45 -9.40 1.16
C ILE A 57 15.71 -9.23 0.31
N ILE A 58 16.51 -10.29 0.17
CA ILE A 58 17.75 -10.26 -0.62
C ILE A 58 17.46 -9.91 -2.08
N LEU A 59 16.45 -10.52 -2.68
CA LEU A 59 16.05 -10.23 -4.06
C LEU A 59 15.53 -8.81 -4.21
N LEU A 60 14.72 -8.34 -3.28
CA LEU A 60 14.10 -7.01 -3.34
C LEU A 60 15.17 -5.91 -3.18
N VAL A 61 15.97 -5.99 -2.15
CA VAL A 61 17.05 -5.00 -1.88
C VAL A 61 18.17 -5.15 -2.91
N GLY A 62 18.59 -6.39 -3.20
CA GLY A 62 19.65 -6.67 -4.17
C GLY A 62 19.32 -6.19 -5.57
N THR A 63 18.08 -6.41 -6.03
CA THR A 63 17.60 -5.86 -7.31
C THR A 63 17.61 -4.34 -7.30
N GLY A 64 17.18 -3.72 -6.20
CA GLY A 64 17.22 -2.27 -6.02
C GLY A 64 18.64 -1.70 -6.13
N ILE A 65 19.59 -2.35 -5.46
CA ILE A 65 21.02 -1.98 -5.51
C ILE A 65 21.54 -2.17 -6.95
N TYR A 66 21.34 -3.34 -7.55
CA TYR A 66 21.77 -3.63 -8.91
C TYR A 66 21.25 -2.60 -9.91
N LEU A 67 19.96 -2.32 -9.90
CA LEU A 67 19.33 -1.34 -10.80
C LEU A 67 19.80 0.08 -10.54
N THR A 68 20.09 0.45 -9.29
CA THR A 68 20.66 1.77 -8.95
C THR A 68 21.99 1.98 -9.66
N PHE A 69 22.89 1.01 -9.60
CA PHE A 69 24.18 1.07 -10.31
C PHE A 69 24.00 0.97 -11.82
N ARG A 70 23.15 0.07 -12.30
CA ARG A 70 22.88 -0.13 -13.74
C ARG A 70 22.29 1.10 -14.40
N PHE A 71 21.44 1.85 -13.71
CA PHE A 71 20.87 3.10 -14.17
C PHE A 71 21.69 4.33 -13.78
N ARG A 72 22.89 4.14 -13.25
CA ARG A 72 23.81 5.22 -12.86
C ARG A 72 23.13 6.24 -11.95
N PHE A 73 22.57 5.77 -10.83
CA PHE A 73 21.89 6.59 -9.82
C PHE A 73 20.82 7.50 -10.43
N VAL A 74 19.89 6.90 -11.18
CA VAL A 74 18.80 7.62 -11.89
C VAL A 74 17.99 8.49 -10.93
N GLN A 75 17.77 8.05 -9.70
CA GLN A 75 17.01 8.75 -8.67
C GLN A 75 17.60 10.12 -8.34
N VAL A 76 18.91 10.28 -8.38
CA VAL A 76 19.59 11.57 -8.15
C VAL A 76 19.75 12.33 -9.46
N ARG A 77 20.27 11.66 -10.49
CA ARG A 77 20.62 12.28 -11.77
C ARG A 77 19.41 12.84 -12.50
N LYS A 78 18.26 12.17 -12.43
CA LYS A 78 17.02 12.57 -13.13
C LYS A 78 16.02 13.29 -12.23
N PHE A 79 16.34 13.54 -10.97
CA PHE A 79 15.44 14.19 -10.02
C PHE A 79 14.94 15.54 -10.51
N LYS A 80 15.85 16.43 -10.88
CA LYS A 80 15.49 17.77 -11.41
C LYS A 80 14.61 17.69 -12.65
N TYR A 81 14.89 16.73 -13.53
CA TYR A 81 14.09 16.51 -14.72
C TYR A 81 12.68 16.01 -14.36
N GLY A 82 12.58 15.05 -13.45
CA GLY A 82 11.28 14.57 -12.95
C GLY A 82 10.44 15.68 -12.34
N LEU A 83 11.05 16.52 -11.49
CA LEU A 83 10.38 17.68 -10.91
C LEU A 83 9.91 18.68 -12.00
N LYS A 84 10.73 18.95 -13.00
CA LYS A 84 10.34 19.80 -14.12
C LYS A 84 9.14 19.23 -14.90
N VAL A 85 9.10 17.93 -15.13
CA VAL A 85 7.96 17.26 -15.79
C VAL A 85 6.68 17.38 -14.98
N LEU A 86 6.77 17.27 -13.65
CA LEU A 86 5.62 17.43 -12.75
C LEU A 86 5.09 18.87 -12.75
N LEU A 87 5.97 19.85 -12.59
CA LEU A 87 5.60 21.27 -12.50
C LEU A 87 5.07 21.82 -13.85
N HIS A 88 5.55 21.28 -14.97
CA HIS A 88 5.11 21.68 -16.33
C HIS A 88 4.23 20.58 -16.95
N SER A 89 3.43 19.93 -16.12
CA SER A 89 2.55 18.85 -16.59
C SER A 89 1.53 19.38 -17.58
N LYS A 90 1.52 18.78 -18.77
CA LYS A 90 0.52 19.10 -19.81
C LYS A 90 -0.86 18.62 -19.35
N ALA A 91 -1.90 19.32 -19.80
CA ALA A 91 -3.28 18.92 -19.54
C ALA A 91 -3.56 17.48 -20.00
N ALA A 92 -4.49 16.82 -19.31
CA ALA A 92 -4.93 15.48 -19.67
C ALA A 92 -5.48 15.46 -21.11
N THR A 93 -5.12 14.42 -21.85
CA THR A 93 -5.69 14.18 -23.20
C THR A 93 -7.01 13.41 -23.09
N LYS A 94 -7.71 13.25 -24.23
CA LYS A 94 -8.95 12.45 -24.26
C LYS A 94 -8.72 10.99 -23.80
N THR A 95 -7.52 10.46 -24.02
CA THR A 95 -7.17 9.05 -23.77
C THR A 95 -6.15 8.83 -22.66
N GLY A 96 -5.63 9.89 -22.02
CA GLY A 96 -4.61 9.80 -20.98
C GLY A 96 -4.82 10.82 -19.86
N ILE A 97 -4.13 10.58 -18.75
CA ILE A 97 -4.07 11.49 -17.59
C ILE A 97 -2.80 12.34 -17.64
N SER A 98 -2.79 13.47 -16.95
CA SER A 98 -1.61 14.33 -16.83
C SER A 98 -0.52 13.67 -15.99
N ALA A 99 0.74 14.14 -16.12
CA ALA A 99 1.84 13.62 -15.29
C ALA A 99 1.62 13.93 -13.80
N LEU A 100 1.05 15.09 -13.48
CA LEU A 100 0.69 15.47 -12.12
C LEU A 100 -0.40 14.55 -11.56
N ALA A 101 -1.49 14.32 -12.32
CA ALA A 101 -2.55 13.41 -11.91
C ALA A 101 -2.05 11.97 -11.69
N ALA A 102 -1.15 11.47 -12.55
CA ALA A 102 -0.52 10.17 -12.37
C ALA A 102 0.35 10.11 -11.10
N PHE A 103 1.08 11.18 -10.80
CA PHE A 103 1.87 11.29 -9.58
C PHE A 103 0.98 11.30 -8.33
N LEU A 104 -0.07 12.12 -8.30
CA LEU A 104 -1.00 12.20 -7.18
C LEU A 104 -1.73 10.88 -6.95
N LEU A 105 -2.18 10.21 -8.02
CA LEU A 105 -2.78 8.89 -7.93
C LEU A 105 -1.81 7.85 -7.35
N SER A 106 -0.56 7.86 -7.80
CA SER A 106 0.49 6.99 -7.27
C SER A 106 0.82 7.28 -5.80
N THR A 107 0.79 8.54 -5.39
CA THR A 107 1.00 8.97 -4.00
C THR A 107 -0.16 8.53 -3.12
N ALA A 108 -1.40 8.63 -3.57
CA ALA A 108 -2.57 8.14 -2.87
C ALA A 108 -2.47 6.65 -2.53
N MET A 109 -2.01 5.84 -3.48
CA MET A 109 -1.82 4.40 -3.25
C MET A 109 -0.73 4.09 -2.22
N ARG A 110 0.26 4.98 -2.06
CA ARG A 110 1.37 4.81 -1.12
C ARG A 110 1.16 5.48 0.23
N GLY A 111 0.19 6.38 0.35
CA GLY A 111 -0.15 7.10 1.59
C GLY A 111 -1.23 6.44 2.43
N GLY A 112 -1.50 5.15 2.23
CA GLY A 112 -2.55 4.44 2.95
C GLY A 112 -2.23 4.19 4.43
N PRO A 113 -3.26 3.96 5.28
CA PRO A 113 -3.08 3.72 6.72
C PRO A 113 -2.20 2.51 7.02
N GLY A 114 -2.17 1.50 6.15
CA GLY A 114 -1.27 0.35 6.27
C GLY A 114 0.21 0.71 6.24
N ASN A 115 0.60 1.76 5.53
CA ASN A 115 1.98 2.25 5.52
C ASN A 115 2.36 2.90 6.84
N ILE A 116 1.44 3.64 7.47
CA ILE A 116 1.65 4.23 8.79
C ILE A 116 1.82 3.13 9.83
N LEU A 117 0.93 2.15 9.84
CA LEU A 117 1.01 0.98 10.72
C LEU A 117 2.29 0.16 10.51
N GLY A 118 2.74 0.02 9.25
CA GLY A 118 3.99 -0.66 8.93
C GLY A 118 5.22 0.07 9.46
N VAL A 119 5.25 1.39 9.35
CA VAL A 119 6.35 2.21 9.88
C VAL A 119 6.38 2.19 11.41
N THR A 120 5.23 2.40 12.05
CA THR A 120 5.14 2.37 13.53
C THR A 120 5.48 0.98 14.08
N GLY A 121 5.02 -0.09 13.44
CA GLY A 121 5.36 -1.46 13.79
C GLY A 121 6.87 -1.75 13.65
N ALA A 122 7.49 -1.29 12.56
CA ALA A 122 8.92 -1.45 12.36
C ALA A 122 9.75 -0.71 13.41
N ILE A 123 9.33 0.49 13.81
CA ILE A 123 10.00 1.27 14.86
C ILE A 123 9.81 0.63 16.23
N SER A 124 8.61 0.12 16.54
CA SER A 124 8.35 -0.51 17.84
C SER A 124 9.14 -1.81 18.05
N ILE A 125 9.42 -2.56 16.96
CA ILE A 125 10.18 -3.81 17.01
C ILE A 125 11.68 -3.56 16.87
N GLY A 126 12.08 -2.72 15.90
CA GLY A 126 13.47 -2.50 15.52
C GLY A 126 14.11 -1.26 16.15
N GLY A 127 13.36 -0.50 16.94
CA GLY A 127 13.83 0.75 17.53
C GLY A 127 14.09 1.88 16.51
N PRO A 128 14.69 3.01 16.93
CA PRO A 128 14.92 4.17 16.06
C PRO A 128 15.79 3.87 14.85
N GLY A 129 16.68 2.87 14.94
CA GLY A 129 17.53 2.43 13.83
C GLY A 129 16.76 1.90 12.62
N ALA A 130 15.52 1.45 12.81
CA ALA A 130 14.67 1.01 11.73
C ALA A 130 14.43 2.11 10.68
N LEU A 131 14.35 3.38 11.10
CA LEU A 131 14.18 4.52 10.18
C LEU A 131 15.32 4.64 9.18
N PHE A 132 16.55 4.46 9.62
CA PHE A 132 17.71 4.51 8.73
C PHE A 132 17.61 3.43 7.64
N TRP A 133 17.29 2.20 8.04
CA TRP A 133 17.14 1.08 7.09
C TRP A 133 15.95 1.25 6.15
N MET A 134 14.85 1.82 6.63
CA MET A 134 13.70 2.17 5.78
C MET A 134 14.07 3.23 4.72
N TRP A 135 14.82 4.26 5.08
CA TRP A 135 15.29 5.27 4.12
C TRP A 135 16.26 4.68 3.09
N LEU A 136 17.19 3.85 3.56
CA LEU A 136 18.14 3.20 2.67
C LEU A 136 17.45 2.26 1.68
N SER A 137 16.51 1.43 2.14
CA SER A 137 15.74 0.54 1.29
C SER A 137 14.83 1.31 0.32
N ALA A 138 14.22 2.41 0.78
CA ALA A 138 13.42 3.28 -0.07
C ALA A 138 14.26 3.92 -1.19
N PHE A 139 15.48 4.36 -0.88
CA PHE A 139 16.39 4.92 -1.88
C PHE A 139 16.69 3.91 -3.01
N PHE A 140 16.99 2.67 -2.65
CA PHE A 140 17.22 1.61 -3.65
C PHE A 140 15.91 1.22 -4.35
N GLY A 141 14.79 1.21 -3.64
CA GLY A 141 13.47 0.95 -4.19
C GLY A 141 13.00 1.96 -5.24
N MET A 142 13.51 3.19 -5.24
CA MET A 142 13.22 4.16 -6.31
C MET A 142 13.69 3.68 -7.68
N SER A 143 14.80 2.95 -7.77
CA SER A 143 15.31 2.44 -9.04
C SER A 143 14.47 1.29 -9.59
N THR A 144 13.94 0.42 -8.74
CA THR A 144 12.99 -0.63 -9.14
C THR A 144 11.68 -0.04 -9.62
N ALA A 145 11.14 0.95 -8.89
CA ALA A 145 9.93 1.68 -9.27
C ALA A 145 10.10 2.41 -10.62
N PHE A 146 11.27 2.99 -10.87
CA PHE A 146 11.60 3.60 -12.17
C PHE A 146 11.61 2.57 -13.30
N ALA A 147 12.24 1.41 -13.09
CA ALA A 147 12.26 0.32 -14.07
C ALA A 147 10.85 -0.18 -14.40
N GLU A 148 10.05 -0.46 -13.36
CA GLU A 148 8.68 -0.95 -13.51
C GLU A 148 7.80 0.05 -14.25
N SER A 149 7.83 1.32 -13.84
CA SER A 149 7.07 2.38 -14.48
C SER A 149 7.47 2.56 -15.95
N THR A 150 8.76 2.45 -16.26
CA THR A 150 9.28 2.54 -17.62
C THR A 150 8.80 1.37 -18.48
N LEU A 151 8.90 0.13 -17.96
CA LEU A 151 8.41 -1.07 -18.66
C LEU A 151 6.90 -0.99 -18.91
N SER A 152 6.14 -0.54 -17.92
CA SER A 152 4.69 -0.35 -18.06
C SER A 152 4.33 0.68 -19.15
N GLN A 153 5.15 1.70 -19.35
CA GLN A 153 4.92 2.68 -20.42
C GLN A 153 5.37 2.17 -21.80
N ILE A 154 6.46 1.42 -21.88
CA ILE A 154 6.99 0.88 -23.15
C ILE A 154 6.04 -0.17 -23.72
N PHE A 155 5.53 -1.06 -22.87
CA PHE A 155 4.73 -2.22 -23.28
C PHE A 155 3.22 -2.02 -23.11
N LYS A 156 2.75 -0.78 -22.94
CA LYS A 156 1.32 -0.48 -22.93
C LYS A 156 0.69 -0.71 -24.29
N GLU A 157 -0.53 -1.22 -24.30
CA GLU A 157 -1.33 -1.45 -25.50
C GLU A 157 -2.55 -0.52 -25.49
N LYS A 158 -3.06 -0.20 -26.66
CA LYS A 158 -4.32 0.54 -26.80
C LYS A 158 -5.44 -0.47 -27.02
N ARG A 159 -6.42 -0.50 -26.10
CA ARG A 159 -7.61 -1.35 -26.19
C ARG A 159 -8.85 -0.49 -25.92
N ASP A 160 -9.86 -0.61 -26.75
CA ASP A 160 -11.14 0.10 -26.62
C ASP A 160 -10.99 1.61 -26.40
N GLY A 161 -10.03 2.22 -27.10
CA GLY A 161 -9.74 3.65 -27.01
C GLY A 161 -8.97 4.09 -25.76
N GLN A 162 -8.61 3.17 -24.85
CA GLN A 162 -7.84 3.44 -23.65
C GLN A 162 -6.46 2.77 -23.71
N TYR A 163 -5.50 3.32 -22.95
CA TYR A 163 -4.20 2.70 -22.79
C TYR A 163 -4.23 1.78 -21.56
N VAL A 164 -3.84 0.53 -21.76
CA VAL A 164 -3.70 -0.50 -20.72
C VAL A 164 -2.26 -1.00 -20.69
N GLY A 165 -1.73 -1.29 -19.52
CA GLY A 165 -0.34 -1.73 -19.36
C GLY A 165 -0.13 -2.35 -17.98
N GLY A 166 1.12 -2.48 -17.57
CA GLY A 166 1.51 -3.05 -16.28
C GLY A 166 2.10 -4.45 -16.38
N LEU A 167 2.26 -5.11 -15.24
CA LEU A 167 2.95 -6.38 -15.12
C LEU A 167 2.47 -7.47 -16.11
N PRO A 168 1.18 -7.67 -16.37
CA PRO A 168 0.74 -8.69 -17.32
C PRO A 168 1.26 -8.47 -18.75
N PHE A 169 1.43 -7.21 -19.16
CA PHE A 169 1.87 -6.86 -20.51
C PHE A 169 3.37 -7.04 -20.70
N TYR A 170 4.19 -6.45 -19.83
CA TYR A 170 5.64 -6.62 -19.96
C TYR A 170 6.09 -8.01 -19.49
N GLY A 171 5.41 -8.63 -18.50
CA GLY A 171 5.70 -10.00 -18.09
C GLY A 171 5.46 -11.02 -19.19
N ARG A 172 4.36 -10.87 -19.96
CA ARG A 172 4.14 -11.67 -21.17
C ARG A 172 5.29 -11.56 -22.17
N ARG A 173 5.83 -10.37 -22.37
CA ARG A 173 6.95 -10.13 -23.28
C ARG A 173 8.24 -10.81 -22.83
N LEU A 174 8.51 -10.83 -21.54
CA LEU A 174 9.68 -11.52 -20.98
C LEU A 174 9.62 -13.04 -21.19
N LEU A 175 8.42 -13.62 -21.27
CA LEU A 175 8.19 -15.07 -21.47
C LEU A 175 7.85 -15.38 -22.94
N ASN A 176 8.66 -14.90 -23.87
CA ASN A 176 8.51 -15.12 -25.31
C ASN A 176 7.12 -14.80 -25.86
N ASN A 177 6.50 -13.76 -25.31
CA ASN A 177 5.15 -13.32 -25.70
C ASN A 177 4.05 -14.38 -25.45
N ALA A 178 4.27 -15.29 -24.50
CA ALA A 178 3.31 -16.35 -24.15
C ALA A 178 2.01 -15.76 -23.59
N ALA A 179 0.89 -16.01 -24.23
CA ALA A 179 -0.41 -15.48 -23.83
C ALA A 179 -0.83 -15.96 -22.42
N TRP A 180 -0.55 -17.23 -22.10
CA TRP A 180 -0.84 -17.81 -20.79
C TRP A 180 -0.17 -17.05 -19.64
N ALA A 181 1.05 -16.55 -19.84
CA ALA A 181 1.78 -15.80 -18.82
C ALA A 181 1.10 -14.48 -18.51
N GLY A 182 0.60 -13.77 -19.52
CA GLY A 182 -0.17 -12.55 -19.32
C GLY A 182 -1.47 -12.80 -18.54
N VAL A 183 -2.17 -13.90 -18.85
CA VAL A 183 -3.39 -14.31 -18.14
C VAL A 183 -3.07 -14.69 -16.70
N ALA A 184 -2.05 -15.53 -16.46
CA ALA A 184 -1.66 -15.94 -15.11
C ALA A 184 -1.28 -14.75 -14.23
N LEU A 185 -0.50 -13.81 -14.76
CA LEU A 185 -0.14 -12.57 -14.03
C LEU A 185 -1.35 -11.68 -13.78
N SER A 186 -2.32 -11.61 -14.70
CA SER A 186 -3.56 -10.87 -14.47
C SER A 186 -4.41 -11.50 -13.36
N VAL A 187 -4.54 -12.82 -13.37
CA VAL A 187 -5.27 -13.56 -12.31
C VAL A 187 -4.58 -13.34 -10.95
N LEU A 188 -3.24 -13.45 -10.90
CA LEU A 188 -2.48 -13.19 -9.69
C LEU A 188 -2.75 -11.77 -9.15
N TYR A 189 -2.80 -10.78 -10.03
CA TYR A 189 -3.10 -9.39 -9.63
C TYR A 189 -4.53 -9.21 -9.12
N ILE A 190 -5.49 -9.89 -9.71
CA ILE A 190 -6.89 -9.88 -9.26
C ILE A 190 -6.99 -10.51 -7.86
N VAL A 191 -6.37 -11.67 -7.66
CA VAL A 191 -6.34 -12.34 -6.35
C VAL A 191 -5.67 -11.43 -5.30
N TYR A 192 -4.53 -10.85 -5.62
CA TYR A 192 -3.86 -9.88 -4.76
C TYR A 192 -4.78 -8.70 -4.39
N ALA A 193 -5.47 -8.11 -5.36
CA ALA A 193 -6.40 -7.01 -5.11
C ALA A 193 -7.54 -7.42 -4.17
N PHE A 194 -8.11 -8.61 -4.36
CA PHE A 194 -9.15 -9.14 -3.47
C PHE A 194 -8.66 -9.36 -2.04
N LEU A 195 -7.42 -9.77 -1.85
CA LEU A 195 -6.83 -9.98 -0.51
C LEU A 195 -6.44 -8.67 0.18
N CYS A 196 -5.96 -7.69 -0.58
CA CYS A 196 -5.51 -6.41 -0.02
C CYS A 196 -6.64 -5.41 0.23
N PHE A 197 -7.71 -5.45 -0.56
CA PHE A 197 -8.81 -4.48 -0.45
C PHE A 197 -9.52 -4.49 0.91
N PRO A 198 -9.89 -5.65 1.49
CA PRO A 198 -10.51 -5.70 2.81
C PRO A 198 -9.64 -5.10 3.92
N ALA A 199 -8.32 -5.30 3.88
CA ALA A 199 -7.40 -4.76 4.87
C ALA A 199 -7.40 -3.22 4.86
N GLN A 200 -7.44 -2.59 3.70
CA GLN A 200 -7.52 -1.13 3.59
C GLN A 200 -8.87 -0.59 4.09
N GLY A 201 -9.96 -1.31 3.78
CA GLY A 201 -11.29 -1.00 4.30
C GLY A 201 -11.34 -1.07 5.82
N PHE A 202 -10.82 -2.15 6.40
CA PHE A 202 -10.75 -2.33 7.85
C PHE A 202 -9.93 -1.23 8.54
N ASN A 203 -8.76 -0.89 8.02
CA ASN A 203 -7.94 0.20 8.56
C ASN A 203 -8.65 1.55 8.54
N THR A 204 -9.40 1.84 7.46
CA THR A 204 -10.15 3.09 7.34
C THR A 204 -11.28 3.15 8.37
N ILE A 205 -12.01 2.05 8.54
CA ILE A 205 -13.13 1.99 9.50
C ILE A 205 -12.60 2.04 10.94
N SER A 206 -11.49 1.38 11.22
CA SER A 206 -10.84 1.43 12.53
C SER A 206 -10.39 2.85 12.89
N ALA A 207 -9.92 3.63 11.91
CA ALA A 207 -9.60 5.03 12.12
C ALA A 207 -10.84 5.87 12.45
N VAL A 208 -11.97 5.64 11.77
CA VAL A 208 -13.25 6.28 12.10
C VAL A 208 -13.70 5.92 13.52
N GLY A 209 -13.55 4.65 13.92
CA GLY A 209 -13.86 4.20 15.27
C GLY A 209 -12.97 4.85 16.32
N ALA A 210 -11.67 4.97 16.06
CA ALA A 210 -10.73 5.65 16.97
C ALA A 210 -11.10 7.11 17.19
N ILE A 211 -11.45 7.84 16.13
CA ILE A 211 -11.92 9.22 16.20
C ILE A 211 -13.23 9.29 17.01
N ALA A 212 -14.17 8.40 16.78
CA ALA A 212 -15.43 8.37 17.50
C ALA A 212 -15.23 8.06 18.98
N ASN A 213 -14.32 7.15 19.34
CA ASN A 213 -13.95 6.86 20.72
C ASN A 213 -13.40 8.09 21.44
N GLU A 214 -12.54 8.84 20.77
CA GLU A 214 -11.95 10.07 21.35
C GLU A 214 -13.00 11.15 21.58
N ILE A 215 -13.93 11.32 20.63
CA ILE A 215 -14.99 12.33 20.75
C ILE A 215 -16.02 11.98 21.83
N THR A 216 -16.39 10.69 21.92
CA THR A 216 -17.45 10.22 22.83
C THR A 216 -16.94 9.88 24.23
N GLY A 217 -15.63 9.72 24.41
CA GLY A 217 -15.01 9.26 25.66
C GLY A 217 -15.34 7.81 26.00
N THR A 218 -15.91 7.03 25.07
CA THR A 218 -16.33 5.64 25.28
C THR A 218 -15.71 4.72 24.26
N THR A 219 -15.31 3.52 24.68
CA THR A 219 -14.81 2.49 23.74
C THR A 219 -15.96 1.88 22.94
N ILE A 220 -16.01 2.20 21.65
CA ILE A 220 -17.01 1.65 20.74
C ILE A 220 -16.50 0.31 20.20
N ALA A 221 -17.28 -0.74 20.43
CA ALA A 221 -16.93 -2.08 19.96
C ALA A 221 -16.88 -2.14 18.41
N THR A 222 -15.97 -2.94 17.87
CA THR A 222 -15.77 -3.10 16.42
C THR A 222 -16.96 -3.72 15.69
N ASN A 223 -17.89 -4.36 16.40
CA ASN A 223 -19.14 -4.89 15.88
C ASN A 223 -20.35 -3.93 16.08
N SER A 224 -20.10 -2.70 16.51
CA SER A 224 -21.17 -1.71 16.75
C SER A 224 -21.85 -1.26 15.44
N THR A 225 -23.04 -0.73 15.58
CA THR A 225 -23.82 -0.16 14.46
C THR A 225 -23.04 0.94 13.73
N LEU A 226 -22.21 1.72 14.45
CA LEU A 226 -21.36 2.76 13.87
C LEU A 226 -20.37 2.18 12.83
N TYR A 227 -19.71 1.08 13.17
CA TYR A 227 -18.78 0.41 12.26
C TYR A 227 -19.48 -0.09 10.99
N TRP A 228 -20.66 -0.70 11.14
CA TRP A 228 -21.44 -1.18 9.99
C TRP A 228 -21.92 -0.07 9.08
N ILE A 229 -22.44 1.03 9.64
CA ILE A 229 -22.83 2.20 8.86
C ILE A 229 -21.63 2.78 8.13
N SER A 230 -20.50 2.96 8.80
CA SER A 230 -19.25 3.47 8.21
C SER A 230 -18.76 2.57 7.07
N PHE A 231 -18.86 1.25 7.23
CA PHE A 231 -18.50 0.28 6.20
C PHE A 231 -19.38 0.40 4.96
N VAL A 232 -20.69 0.45 5.14
CA VAL A 232 -21.64 0.59 4.02
C VAL A 232 -21.42 1.92 3.28
N VAL A 233 -21.26 3.01 4.02
CA VAL A 233 -20.98 4.34 3.44
C VAL A 233 -19.67 4.32 2.66
N LEU A 234 -18.60 3.72 3.20
CA LEU A 234 -17.31 3.60 2.53
C LEU A 234 -17.43 2.82 1.21
N ILE A 235 -18.12 1.68 1.23
CA ILE A 235 -18.35 0.88 0.02
C ILE A 235 -19.14 1.67 -1.04
N LEU A 236 -20.19 2.36 -0.63
CA LEU A 236 -20.99 3.17 -1.56
C LEU A 236 -20.16 4.29 -2.19
N ILE A 237 -19.38 5.01 -1.41
CA ILE A 237 -18.49 6.06 -1.92
C ILE A 237 -17.45 5.46 -2.88
N ALA A 238 -16.78 4.37 -2.49
CA ALA A 238 -15.80 3.70 -3.34
C ALA A 238 -16.41 3.21 -4.66
N ALA A 239 -17.61 2.62 -4.62
CA ALA A 239 -18.34 2.20 -5.81
C ALA A 239 -18.68 3.37 -6.72
N LEU A 240 -19.26 4.45 -6.18
CA LEU A 240 -19.62 5.66 -6.94
C LEU A 240 -18.41 6.32 -7.62
N ILE A 241 -17.25 6.30 -6.98
CA ILE A 241 -16.01 6.81 -7.58
C ILE A 241 -15.52 5.86 -8.66
N SER A 242 -15.47 4.55 -8.39
CA SER A 242 -14.93 3.51 -9.28
C SER A 242 -15.74 3.35 -10.57
N PHE A 243 -17.07 3.40 -10.49
CA PHE A 243 -17.93 3.34 -11.69
C PHE A 243 -17.75 4.53 -12.62
N GLY A 244 -17.17 5.63 -12.17
CA GLY A 244 -16.82 6.78 -13.02
C GLY A 244 -15.55 6.60 -13.84
N GLY A 245 -14.86 5.46 -13.69
CA GLY A 245 -13.61 5.14 -14.38
C GLY A 245 -12.42 5.97 -13.89
N ILE A 246 -11.27 5.73 -14.53
CA ILE A 246 -9.98 6.32 -14.11
C ILE A 246 -9.98 7.85 -14.04
N LYS A 247 -10.73 8.52 -14.91
CA LYS A 247 -10.82 9.99 -14.92
C LYS A 247 -11.54 10.55 -13.70
N LYS A 248 -12.56 9.86 -13.19
CA LYS A 248 -13.27 10.27 -11.97
C LYS A 248 -12.41 10.00 -10.75
N VAL A 249 -11.75 8.84 -10.72
CA VAL A 249 -10.81 8.48 -9.66
C VAL A 249 -9.69 9.52 -9.56
N THR A 250 -9.03 9.87 -10.68
CA THR A 250 -7.96 10.89 -10.68
C THR A 250 -8.45 12.25 -10.23
N LYS A 251 -9.65 12.69 -10.66
CA LYS A 251 -10.21 13.97 -10.23
C LYS A 251 -10.43 14.07 -8.72
N VAL A 252 -10.90 12.98 -8.11
CA VAL A 252 -11.06 12.91 -6.64
C VAL A 252 -9.68 12.90 -5.97
N THR A 253 -8.74 12.14 -6.49
CA THR A 253 -7.38 12.03 -5.97
C THR A 253 -6.62 13.36 -6.06
N ASP A 254 -6.77 14.09 -7.16
CA ASP A 254 -6.13 15.41 -7.38
C ASP A 254 -6.55 16.44 -6.31
N LEU A 255 -7.74 16.29 -5.74
CA LEU A 255 -8.22 17.12 -4.63
C LEU A 255 -7.80 16.57 -3.26
N LEU A 256 -8.01 15.28 -3.01
CA LEU A 256 -7.84 14.69 -1.68
C LEU A 256 -6.37 14.56 -1.27
N VAL A 257 -5.49 14.19 -2.21
CA VAL A 257 -4.08 13.91 -1.86
C VAL A 257 -3.32 15.14 -1.37
N PRO A 258 -3.40 16.31 -2.01
CA PRO A 258 -2.76 17.51 -1.49
C PRO A 258 -3.30 17.92 -0.12
N VAL A 259 -4.63 17.85 0.08
CA VAL A 259 -5.26 18.16 1.37
C VAL A 259 -4.77 17.20 2.46
N MET A 260 -4.79 15.90 2.19
CA MET A 260 -4.28 14.88 3.10
C MET A 260 -2.80 15.13 3.45
N ALA A 261 -1.95 15.41 2.46
CA ALA A 261 -0.55 15.67 2.67
C ALA A 261 -0.29 16.90 3.56
N VAL A 262 -1.03 17.99 3.33
CA VAL A 262 -0.93 19.22 4.14
C VAL A 262 -1.36 18.94 5.57
N ILE A 263 -2.52 18.32 5.79
CA ILE A 263 -3.01 17.97 7.13
C ILE A 263 -1.99 17.08 7.85
N TYR A 264 -1.47 16.03 7.18
CA TYR A 264 -0.50 15.14 7.77
C TYR A 264 0.79 15.85 8.20
N VAL A 265 1.36 16.68 7.31
CA VAL A 265 2.58 17.45 7.62
C VAL A 265 2.35 18.43 8.78
N LEU A 266 1.23 19.15 8.78
CA LEU A 266 0.88 20.05 9.87
C LEU A 266 0.72 19.30 11.20
N THR A 267 0.03 18.17 11.20
CA THR A 267 -0.14 17.35 12.41
C THR A 267 1.21 16.87 12.93
N VAL A 268 2.11 16.38 12.06
CA VAL A 268 3.44 15.95 12.48
C VAL A 268 4.26 17.10 13.05
N VAL A 269 4.25 18.26 12.40
CA VAL A 269 4.95 19.46 12.90
C VAL A 269 4.44 19.87 14.27
N VAL A 270 3.11 19.94 14.45
CA VAL A 270 2.50 20.29 15.75
C VAL A 270 2.88 19.27 16.82
N LEU A 271 2.79 17.97 16.52
CA LEU A 271 3.17 16.92 17.48
C LEU A 271 4.63 17.02 17.88
N VAL A 272 5.54 17.19 16.91
CA VAL A 272 6.97 17.34 17.20
C VAL A 272 7.23 18.57 18.06
N CYS A 273 6.59 19.70 17.76
CA CYS A 273 6.74 20.91 18.57
C CYS A 273 6.23 20.71 20.01
N LEU A 274 5.08 20.05 20.18
CA LEU A 274 4.48 19.81 21.50
C LEU A 274 5.31 18.82 22.33
N LEU A 275 5.76 17.72 21.73
CA LEU A 275 6.58 16.71 22.42
C LEU A 275 7.95 17.25 22.77
N TYR A 276 8.59 17.98 21.86
CA TYR A 276 9.91 18.57 22.12
C TYR A 276 9.90 19.57 23.28
N THR A 277 8.82 20.35 23.42
CA THR A 277 8.67 21.30 24.54
C THR A 277 8.40 20.59 25.87
N SER A 278 7.73 19.43 25.87
CA SER A 278 7.48 18.67 27.11
C SER A 278 8.76 17.99 27.62
N ASP A 279 9.51 17.31 26.75
CA ASP A 279 10.77 16.66 27.14
C ASP A 279 11.82 17.66 27.66
N ALA A 280 11.89 18.85 27.05
CA ALA A 280 12.80 19.91 27.51
C ALA A 280 12.38 20.55 28.86
N ALA A 281 11.12 20.41 29.25
CA ALA A 281 10.61 20.89 30.53
C ALA A 281 10.83 19.89 31.67
N ASP A 282 10.92 18.59 31.37
CA ASP A 282 11.17 17.53 32.36
C ASP A 282 12.65 17.36 32.68
N ASP A 283 13.57 17.91 31.84
CA ASP A 283 15.02 17.90 32.03
C ASP A 283 15.58 19.16 32.75
N LEU A 284 14.70 20.08 33.20
CA LEU A 284 15.03 21.30 33.97
C LEU A 284 14.47 21.23 35.40
#